data_103b3129a2fdd21a8861a7f459c3a6d5
#
_entry.id   103b3129a2fdd21a8861a7f459c3a6d5
#
_cell.length_a   1.000
_cell.length_b   1.000
_cell.length_c   1.000
_cell.angle_alpha   90.00
_cell.angle_beta   90.00
_cell.angle_gamma   90.00
#
_symmetry.space_group_name_H-M   'P 1'
#
loop_
_entity.id
_entity.type
_entity.pdbx_description
1 polymer ?
#
loop_
_entity_poly.entity_id
_entity_poly.type
_entity_poly.pdbx_seq_one_letter_code
_entity_poly.pdbx_strand_id
1 'polypeptide(L)'
;MHDNERDDDWLTLKRFLPAGWSEQAKRLGALRRQRKVASAEQLLRVLLIHLVDGCSLRETVVRARAGGLVRITDVALLKRLRAASEWLRWMAVQLLARRGCGVERPDWLSGFRVRSVDATVICEPGSTGTDWRLHYSLELFVLKSDHFQLTRPDVGESFANFPVAPGDLLIGDRAYGTLNGLEHVKGNGGDFIVRLRNGAFPLYVPGSDRRIDLLTRLRRLRIGEIREWAAEARGPEHKPMLLRICAVKKSREAAEAAIKRARQKASDKQQPVTPATLEWQRYVVLATAVDYERLSAEQVVQCYRIRWQSEIAFKRLKSIMGLGHLPKVDVESARAWLHGKLLAALLVQTIVDEGRLFSPWGYPLGAV
;
A
#
# COMPACT_ATOMS: atom_id res chain seq x y z
N MET A 1 41.72 14.77 0.10
CA MET A 1 41.03 14.46 1.35
C MET A 1 39.54 14.13 1.18
N HIS A 2 38.87 14.58 0.13
CA HIS A 2 37.40 14.31 -0.06
C HIS A 2 37.03 12.92 -0.60
N ASP A 3 37.94 12.11 -1.12
CA ASP A 3 37.62 10.78 -1.66
C ASP A 3 37.47 9.70 -0.57
N ASN A 4 38.15 9.85 0.55
CA ASN A 4 38.14 8.87 1.65
C ASN A 4 36.81 8.90 2.44
N GLU A 5 36.21 10.09 2.68
CA GLU A 5 34.94 10.23 3.42
C GLU A 5 33.76 9.63 2.67
N ARG A 6 33.71 9.74 1.31
CA ARG A 6 32.63 9.19 0.48
C ARG A 6 32.63 7.67 0.41
N ASP A 7 33.78 7.04 0.54
CA ASP A 7 33.91 5.59 0.59
C ASP A 7 33.50 5.03 1.96
N ASP A 8 33.73 5.77 3.04
CA ASP A 8 33.34 5.39 4.40
C ASP A 8 31.79 5.40 4.56
N ASP A 9 31.11 6.40 4.01
CA ASP A 9 29.65 6.47 4.00
C ASP A 9 29.04 5.30 3.23
N TRP A 10 29.62 4.95 2.09
CA TRP A 10 29.18 3.81 1.30
C TRP A 10 29.42 2.48 2.01
N LEU A 11 30.57 2.30 2.64
CA LEU A 11 30.88 1.11 3.44
C LEU A 11 29.90 0.94 4.60
N THR A 12 29.52 2.04 5.23
CA THR A 12 28.51 2.06 6.28
C THR A 12 27.14 1.63 5.73
N LEU A 13 26.65 2.23 4.63
CA LEU A 13 25.38 1.87 4.02
C LEU A 13 25.36 0.42 3.55
N LYS A 14 26.46 -0.09 3.04
CA LYS A 14 26.61 -1.46 2.54
C LYS A 14 26.35 -2.51 3.62
N ARG A 15 26.63 -2.24 4.89
CA ARG A 15 26.36 -3.15 6.03
C ARG A 15 24.88 -3.43 6.21
N PHE A 16 24.03 -2.50 5.82
CA PHE A 16 22.57 -2.61 5.93
C PHE A 16 21.93 -3.33 4.75
N LEU A 17 22.64 -3.50 3.64
CA LEU A 17 22.11 -4.23 2.49
C LEU A 17 21.87 -5.70 2.84
N PRO A 18 20.83 -6.33 2.26
CA PRO A 18 20.54 -7.73 2.51
C PRO A 18 21.65 -8.65 1.98
N ALA A 19 21.91 -9.77 2.66
CA ALA A 19 22.89 -10.74 2.20
C ALA A 19 22.58 -11.20 0.77
N GLY A 20 23.60 -11.40 -0.07
CA GLY A 20 23.43 -11.83 -1.45
C GLY A 20 22.90 -10.76 -2.41
N TRP A 21 22.81 -9.48 -2.00
CA TRP A 21 22.27 -8.40 -2.83
C TRP A 21 22.98 -8.24 -4.18
N SER A 22 24.26 -8.46 -4.23
CA SER A 22 25.07 -8.29 -5.44
C SER A 22 24.88 -9.44 -6.44
N GLU A 23 24.76 -10.67 -5.95
CA GLU A 23 24.46 -11.87 -6.75
C GLU A 23 23.03 -11.80 -7.32
N GLN A 24 22.09 -11.30 -6.53
CA GLN A 24 20.70 -11.12 -6.96
C GLN A 24 20.55 -10.08 -8.08
N ALA A 25 21.45 -9.11 -8.19
CA ALA A 25 21.46 -8.17 -9.30
C ALA A 25 21.59 -8.87 -10.67
N LYS A 26 22.38 -9.95 -10.75
CA LYS A 26 22.50 -10.77 -11.95
C LYS A 26 21.27 -11.67 -12.15
N ARG A 27 20.84 -12.37 -11.09
CA ARG A 27 19.71 -13.31 -11.13
C ARG A 27 18.41 -12.65 -11.53
N LEU A 28 18.16 -11.42 -11.04
CA LEU A 28 16.96 -10.65 -11.33
C LEU A 28 17.08 -9.73 -12.57
N GLY A 29 18.18 -9.84 -13.30
CA GLY A 29 18.36 -9.17 -14.58
C GLY A 29 18.72 -7.70 -14.52
N ALA A 30 19.00 -7.13 -13.35
CA ALA A 30 19.46 -5.74 -13.21
C ALA A 30 20.85 -5.54 -13.85
N LEU A 31 21.71 -6.53 -13.79
CA LEU A 31 23.08 -6.51 -14.32
C LEU A 31 23.32 -7.67 -15.30
N ARG A 32 22.69 -7.64 -16.47
CA ARG A 32 22.84 -8.68 -17.51
C ARG A 32 24.18 -8.63 -18.23
N ARG A 33 24.71 -7.44 -18.45
CA ARG A 33 25.97 -7.21 -19.21
C ARG A 33 26.85 -6.22 -18.45
N GLN A 34 28.05 -6.66 -18.09
CA GLN A 34 29.09 -5.87 -17.43
C GLN A 34 29.94 -5.16 -18.49
N ARG A 35 29.44 -4.06 -19.03
CA ARG A 35 30.24 -3.23 -19.96
C ARG A 35 30.71 -1.96 -19.24
N LYS A 36 29.97 -0.86 -19.39
CA LYS A 36 30.29 0.42 -18.73
C LYS A 36 29.96 0.45 -17.23
N VAL A 37 28.98 -0.36 -16.80
CA VAL A 37 28.69 -0.62 -15.38
C VAL A 37 29.28 -1.99 -15.06
N ALA A 38 30.33 -2.02 -14.29
CA ALA A 38 31.13 -3.22 -14.07
C ALA A 38 30.61 -4.08 -12.89
N SER A 39 29.91 -3.48 -11.92
CA SER A 39 29.45 -4.18 -10.73
C SER A 39 28.04 -3.79 -10.30
N ALA A 40 27.42 -4.64 -9.46
CA ALA A 40 26.16 -4.34 -8.80
C ALA A 40 26.29 -3.13 -7.88
N GLU A 41 27.44 -2.96 -7.26
CA GLU A 41 27.77 -1.84 -6.41
C GLU A 41 27.72 -0.50 -7.17
N GLN A 42 28.42 -0.43 -8.28
CA GLN A 42 28.36 0.77 -9.14
C GLN A 42 26.93 1.07 -9.60
N LEU A 43 26.17 0.03 -9.99
CA LEU A 43 24.79 0.19 -10.41
C LEU A 43 23.94 0.78 -9.27
N LEU A 44 24.02 0.22 -8.07
CA LEU A 44 23.22 0.66 -6.93
C LEU A 44 23.57 2.10 -6.53
N ARG A 45 24.87 2.45 -6.43
CA ARG A 45 25.32 3.81 -6.11
C ARG A 45 24.74 4.84 -7.08
N VAL A 46 24.81 4.57 -8.38
CA VAL A 46 24.25 5.47 -9.40
C VAL A 46 22.74 5.57 -9.33
N LEU A 47 22.05 4.45 -9.11
CA LEU A 47 20.59 4.45 -8.94
C LEU A 47 20.18 5.22 -7.69
N LEU A 48 20.90 5.11 -6.57
CA LEU A 48 20.60 5.85 -5.34
C LEU A 48 20.73 7.37 -5.53
N ILE A 49 21.72 7.87 -6.29
CA ILE A 49 21.81 9.30 -6.65
C ILE A 49 20.54 9.76 -7.32
N HIS A 50 19.99 8.99 -8.28
CA HIS A 50 18.75 9.33 -8.95
C HIS A 50 17.53 9.24 -8.02
N LEU A 51 17.46 8.19 -7.20
CA LEU A 51 16.30 7.84 -6.40
C LEU A 51 16.21 8.62 -5.10
N VAL A 52 17.35 8.91 -4.44
CA VAL A 52 17.37 9.58 -3.13
C VAL A 52 17.47 11.10 -3.28
N ASP A 53 18.42 11.55 -4.05
CA ASP A 53 18.68 13.00 -4.22
C ASP A 53 17.64 13.67 -5.13
N GLY A 54 16.79 12.91 -5.81
CA GLY A 54 15.78 13.44 -6.72
C GLY A 54 16.34 14.02 -8.02
N CYS A 55 17.60 13.73 -8.33
CA CYS A 55 18.27 14.22 -9.52
C CYS A 55 17.61 13.72 -10.81
N SER A 56 17.55 14.55 -11.85
CA SER A 56 17.18 14.10 -13.20
C SER A 56 18.15 13.03 -13.70
N LEU A 57 17.76 12.24 -14.70
CA LEU A 57 18.69 11.25 -15.29
C LEU A 57 19.95 11.89 -15.84
N ARG A 58 19.82 13.08 -16.46
CA ARG A 58 20.96 13.84 -16.99
C ARG A 58 21.89 14.31 -15.87
N GLU A 59 21.34 14.88 -14.82
CA GLU A 59 22.12 15.31 -13.65
C GLU A 59 22.80 14.12 -12.95
N THR A 60 22.09 13.00 -12.83
CA THR A 60 22.63 11.77 -12.23
C THR A 60 23.87 11.28 -12.98
N VAL A 61 23.85 11.24 -14.31
CA VAL A 61 25.01 10.80 -15.10
C VAL A 61 26.19 11.77 -15.00
N VAL A 62 25.92 13.08 -14.87
CA VAL A 62 26.96 14.09 -14.61
C VAL A 62 27.60 13.87 -13.23
N ARG A 63 26.81 13.75 -12.18
CA ARG A 63 27.29 13.47 -10.81
C ARG A 63 28.04 12.15 -10.72
N ALA A 64 27.51 11.07 -11.34
CA ALA A 64 28.15 9.77 -11.37
C ALA A 64 29.52 9.81 -12.08
N ARG A 65 29.63 10.60 -13.15
CA ARG A 65 30.91 10.83 -13.87
C ARG A 65 31.91 11.65 -13.03
N ALA A 66 31.42 12.73 -12.42
CA ALA A 66 32.25 13.60 -11.55
C ALA A 66 32.77 12.85 -10.33
N GLY A 67 31.97 11.96 -9.75
CA GLY A 67 32.38 11.09 -8.63
C GLY A 67 33.14 9.82 -9.04
N GLY A 68 33.59 9.70 -10.30
CA GLY A 68 34.38 8.54 -10.74
C GLY A 68 33.62 7.20 -10.80
N LEU A 69 32.30 7.19 -10.59
CA LEU A 69 31.52 5.95 -10.48
C LEU A 69 31.32 5.25 -11.84
N VAL A 70 30.83 6.00 -12.83
CA VAL A 70 30.52 5.42 -14.14
C VAL A 70 30.38 6.49 -15.23
N ARG A 71 30.67 6.11 -16.48
CA ARG A 71 30.44 6.96 -17.67
C ARG A 71 29.39 6.32 -18.58
N ILE A 72 28.13 6.70 -18.41
CA ILE A 72 26.99 6.23 -19.19
C ILE A 72 26.15 7.41 -19.66
N THR A 73 25.24 7.18 -20.60
CA THR A 73 24.25 8.16 -21.04
C THR A 73 22.98 8.08 -20.17
N ASP A 74 22.18 9.14 -20.17
CA ASP A 74 20.88 9.19 -19.50
C ASP A 74 19.91 8.08 -20.00
N VAL A 75 19.92 7.82 -21.32
CA VAL A 75 19.15 6.72 -21.92
C VAL A 75 19.62 5.35 -21.39
N ALA A 76 20.92 5.16 -21.27
CA ALA A 76 21.47 3.91 -20.73
C ALA A 76 21.11 3.75 -19.24
N LEU A 77 21.14 4.85 -18.45
CA LEU A 77 20.71 4.85 -17.07
C LEU A 77 19.21 4.51 -16.94
N LEU A 78 18.35 5.09 -17.79
CA LEU A 78 16.93 4.75 -17.80
C LEU A 78 16.68 3.26 -18.05
N LYS A 79 17.37 2.67 -19.03
CA LYS A 79 17.28 1.22 -19.31
C LYS A 79 17.75 0.38 -18.10
N ARG A 80 18.80 0.84 -17.39
CA ARG A 80 19.28 0.17 -16.18
C ARG A 80 18.30 0.31 -15.01
N LEU A 81 17.71 1.47 -14.85
CA LEU A 81 16.67 1.70 -13.82
C LEU A 81 15.50 0.72 -14.01
N ARG A 82 14.93 0.63 -15.23
CA ARG A 82 13.85 -0.31 -15.56
C ARG A 82 14.25 -1.76 -15.27
N ALA A 83 15.41 -2.19 -15.73
CA ALA A 83 15.92 -3.54 -15.48
C ALA A 83 16.17 -3.85 -14.01
N ALA A 84 16.45 -2.85 -13.18
CA ALA A 84 16.73 -3.01 -11.75
C ALA A 84 15.47 -3.10 -10.89
N SER A 85 14.28 -2.90 -11.43
CA SER A 85 13.00 -2.82 -10.68
C SER A 85 12.82 -3.99 -9.71
N GLU A 86 12.95 -5.24 -10.18
CA GLU A 86 12.76 -6.43 -9.35
C GLU A 86 13.89 -6.64 -8.33
N TRP A 87 15.10 -6.22 -8.65
CA TRP A 87 16.22 -6.26 -7.72
C TRP A 87 16.06 -5.26 -6.57
N LEU A 88 15.65 -4.04 -6.86
CA LEU A 88 15.34 -3.01 -5.87
C LEU A 88 14.19 -3.47 -4.96
N ARG A 89 13.15 -4.07 -5.54
CA ARG A 89 12.04 -4.67 -4.80
C ARG A 89 12.51 -5.79 -3.89
N TRP A 90 13.31 -6.71 -4.41
CA TRP A 90 13.82 -7.84 -3.62
C TRP A 90 14.59 -7.34 -2.39
N MET A 91 15.49 -6.38 -2.56
CA MET A 91 16.23 -5.79 -1.43
C MET A 91 15.30 -5.15 -0.39
N ALA A 92 14.29 -4.42 -0.83
CA ALA A 92 13.31 -3.83 0.06
C ALA A 92 12.54 -4.88 0.86
N VAL A 93 12.11 -5.97 0.23
CA VAL A 93 11.42 -7.09 0.88
C VAL A 93 12.32 -7.76 1.94
N GLN A 94 13.60 -7.98 1.62
CA GLN A 94 14.54 -8.55 2.57
C GLN A 94 14.76 -7.66 3.81
N LEU A 95 14.83 -6.34 3.61
CA LEU A 95 14.95 -5.39 4.73
C LEU A 95 13.69 -5.37 5.60
N LEU A 96 12.51 -5.46 4.99
CA LEU A 96 11.24 -5.57 5.74
C LEU A 96 11.20 -6.87 6.57
N ALA A 97 11.63 -7.99 5.99
CA ALA A 97 11.65 -9.28 6.69
C ALA A 97 12.59 -9.28 7.92
N ARG A 98 13.75 -8.62 7.82
CA ARG A 98 14.70 -8.50 8.95
C ARG A 98 14.13 -7.73 10.15
N ARG A 99 13.19 -6.84 9.91
CA ARG A 99 12.62 -5.96 10.94
C ARG A 99 11.56 -6.61 11.81
N GLY A 100 11.22 -7.87 11.56
CA GLY A 100 10.07 -8.49 12.22
C GLY A 100 8.76 -7.74 11.99
N CYS A 101 8.71 -6.88 10.96
CA CYS A 101 7.47 -6.23 10.50
C CYS A 101 6.51 -7.21 9.82
N GLY A 102 6.87 -8.49 9.73
CA GLY A 102 5.91 -9.53 9.44
C GLY A 102 4.96 -9.63 10.62
N VAL A 103 3.76 -9.06 10.49
CA VAL A 103 2.65 -9.48 11.35
C VAL A 103 2.56 -10.97 11.15
N GLU A 104 2.76 -11.74 12.23
CA GLU A 104 2.67 -13.19 12.17
C GLU A 104 1.31 -13.54 11.58
N ARG A 105 1.32 -14.37 10.53
CA ARG A 105 0.09 -14.72 9.84
C ARG A 105 -0.73 -15.62 10.75
N PRO A 106 -1.93 -15.21 11.16
CA PRO A 106 -2.79 -16.07 11.95
C PRO A 106 -3.16 -17.34 11.18
N ASP A 107 -3.20 -18.49 11.86
CA ASP A 107 -3.51 -19.80 11.26
C ASP A 107 -4.86 -19.81 10.53
N TRP A 108 -5.85 -19.08 11.04
CA TRP A 108 -7.17 -18.95 10.39
C TRP A 108 -7.16 -18.20 9.06
N LEU A 109 -6.02 -17.59 8.67
CA LEU A 109 -5.81 -17.00 7.34
C LEU A 109 -4.96 -17.89 6.43
N SER A 110 -4.55 -19.09 6.87
CA SER A 110 -3.64 -19.97 6.10
C SER A 110 -4.15 -20.29 4.69
N GLY A 111 -5.45 -20.38 4.50
CA GLY A 111 -6.09 -20.65 3.20
C GLY A 111 -6.22 -19.43 2.26
N PHE A 112 -5.70 -18.22 2.63
CA PHE A 112 -5.87 -17.02 1.84
C PHE A 112 -4.55 -16.34 1.51
N ARG A 113 -4.41 -15.80 0.32
CA ARG A 113 -3.45 -14.77 0.00
C ARG A 113 -4.07 -13.41 0.29
N VAL A 114 -3.75 -12.84 1.45
CA VAL A 114 -4.38 -11.60 1.93
C VAL A 114 -3.71 -10.39 1.32
N ARG A 115 -4.45 -9.59 0.57
CA ARG A 115 -3.97 -8.43 -0.18
C ARG A 115 -4.72 -7.17 0.22
N SER A 116 -4.00 -6.19 0.75
CA SER A 116 -4.55 -4.84 0.93
C SER A 116 -4.41 -4.06 -0.37
N VAL A 117 -5.50 -3.48 -0.84
CA VAL A 117 -5.52 -2.61 -2.02
C VAL A 117 -5.77 -1.16 -1.63
N ASP A 118 -5.11 -0.25 -2.33
CA ASP A 118 -5.27 1.19 -2.13
C ASP A 118 -4.89 1.93 -3.42
N ALA A 119 -5.20 3.21 -3.49
CA ALA A 119 -4.76 4.07 -4.56
C ALA A 119 -4.23 5.40 -4.02
N THR A 120 -3.32 6.01 -4.73
CA THR A 120 -2.81 7.34 -4.41
C THR A 120 -2.82 8.23 -5.63
N VAL A 121 -3.15 9.48 -5.39
CA VAL A 121 -3.06 10.54 -6.40
C VAL A 121 -1.62 10.97 -6.53
N ILE A 122 -1.20 11.22 -7.76
CA ILE A 122 0.14 11.70 -8.10
C ILE A 122 -0.03 12.94 -8.99
N CYS A 123 0.71 14.01 -8.65
CA CYS A 123 0.76 15.22 -9.42
C CYS A 123 2.07 15.28 -10.23
N GLU A 124 2.00 15.81 -11.45
CA GLU A 124 3.18 16.14 -12.23
C GLU A 124 3.86 17.41 -11.68
N PRO A 125 5.17 17.60 -11.90
CA PRO A 125 5.84 18.82 -11.49
C PRO A 125 5.18 20.05 -12.10
N GLY A 126 4.79 21.01 -11.24
CA GLY A 126 4.10 22.24 -11.65
C GLY A 126 2.58 22.13 -11.85
N SER A 127 2.01 20.95 -11.74
CA SER A 127 0.56 20.74 -11.75
C SER A 127 -0.07 21.07 -10.40
N THR A 128 -1.24 21.70 -10.41
CA THR A 128 -2.07 21.93 -9.22
C THR A 128 -3.20 20.91 -9.08
N GLY A 129 -3.30 19.96 -10.01
CA GLY A 129 -4.36 18.94 -10.07
C GLY A 129 -3.87 17.53 -9.82
N THR A 130 -4.79 16.58 -10.00
CA THR A 130 -4.49 15.16 -10.02
C THR A 130 -4.22 14.75 -11.46
N ASP A 131 -2.97 14.43 -11.78
CA ASP A 131 -2.61 14.04 -13.16
C ASP A 131 -2.67 12.52 -13.35
N TRP A 132 -2.35 11.78 -12.28
CA TRP A 132 -2.34 10.32 -12.30
C TRP A 132 -2.91 9.73 -11.03
N ARG A 133 -3.38 8.49 -11.13
CA ARG A 133 -3.72 7.65 -9.99
C ARG A 133 -2.91 6.37 -10.05
N LEU A 134 -2.19 6.08 -8.98
CA LEU A 134 -1.47 4.83 -8.80
C LEU A 134 -2.32 3.88 -7.97
N HIS A 135 -2.80 2.80 -8.59
CA HIS A 135 -3.42 1.67 -7.90
C HIS A 135 -2.33 0.68 -7.52
N TYR A 136 -2.34 0.22 -6.29
CA TYR A 136 -1.37 -0.76 -5.81
C TYR A 136 -2.00 -1.75 -4.86
N SER A 137 -1.47 -2.98 -4.86
CA SER A 137 -1.79 -3.98 -3.86
C SER A 137 -0.55 -4.44 -3.13
N LEU A 138 -0.75 -4.76 -1.85
CA LEU A 138 0.26 -5.25 -0.94
C LEU A 138 -0.22 -6.57 -0.34
N GLU A 139 0.53 -7.64 -0.53
CA GLU A 139 0.33 -8.89 0.21
C GLU A 139 0.79 -8.69 1.65
N LEU A 140 -0.14 -8.77 2.62
CA LEU A 140 0.06 -8.21 3.97
C LEU A 140 1.13 -8.91 4.79
N PHE A 141 1.17 -10.24 4.77
CA PHE A 141 2.06 -10.99 5.66
C PHE A 141 3.49 -11.16 5.12
N VAL A 142 3.68 -11.00 3.81
CA VAL A 142 5.00 -10.99 3.17
C VAL A 142 5.43 -9.60 2.75
N LEU A 143 4.58 -8.58 2.98
CA LEU A 143 4.78 -7.18 2.61
C LEU A 143 5.25 -7.00 1.16
N LYS A 144 4.79 -7.90 0.30
CA LYS A 144 5.12 -7.91 -1.11
C LYS A 144 4.11 -7.07 -1.89
N SER A 145 4.59 -6.01 -2.52
CA SER A 145 3.78 -5.36 -3.53
C SER A 145 3.75 -6.23 -4.79
N ASP A 146 2.58 -6.71 -5.12
CA ASP A 146 2.37 -7.64 -6.23
C ASP A 146 1.70 -6.99 -7.44
N HIS A 147 1.14 -5.80 -7.28
CA HIS A 147 0.51 -5.07 -8.38
C HIS A 147 0.69 -3.56 -8.25
N PHE A 148 1.06 -2.94 -9.37
CA PHE A 148 1.06 -1.50 -9.57
C PHE A 148 0.47 -1.18 -10.93
N GLN A 149 -0.48 -0.25 -10.95
CA GLN A 149 -1.07 0.26 -12.18
C GLN A 149 -1.19 1.77 -12.09
N LEU A 150 -0.58 2.46 -13.03
CA LEU A 150 -0.74 3.89 -13.20
C LEU A 150 -1.88 4.14 -14.19
N THR A 151 -2.87 4.91 -13.76
CA THR A 151 -4.04 5.25 -14.57
C THR A 151 -4.24 6.76 -14.62
N ARG A 152 -5.08 7.22 -15.53
CA ARG A 152 -5.58 8.60 -15.53
C ARG A 152 -6.52 8.82 -14.32
N PRO A 153 -6.75 10.07 -13.91
CA PRO A 153 -7.54 10.37 -12.70
C PRO A 153 -9.01 9.95 -12.80
N ASP A 154 -9.53 9.80 -14.02
CA ASP A 154 -10.89 9.36 -14.31
C ASP A 154 -11.14 7.89 -13.95
N VAL A 155 -10.10 7.06 -13.91
CA VAL A 155 -10.20 5.68 -13.43
C VAL A 155 -10.38 5.67 -11.92
N GLY A 156 -11.59 5.36 -11.46
CA GLY A 156 -11.96 5.29 -10.05
C GLY A 156 -11.26 4.18 -9.27
N GLU A 157 -11.31 4.27 -7.94
CA GLU A 157 -10.86 3.21 -7.05
C GLU A 157 -11.86 2.05 -7.09
N SER A 158 -11.44 0.89 -7.57
CA SER A 158 -12.25 -0.32 -7.68
C SER A 158 -11.37 -1.56 -7.58
N PHE A 159 -11.90 -2.65 -7.05
CA PHE A 159 -11.24 -3.96 -7.11
C PHE A 159 -11.04 -4.44 -8.55
N ALA A 160 -11.84 -3.95 -9.50
CA ALA A 160 -11.69 -4.28 -10.93
C ALA A 160 -10.34 -3.84 -11.52
N ASN A 161 -9.62 -2.93 -10.87
CA ASN A 161 -8.29 -2.50 -11.29
C ASN A 161 -7.18 -3.49 -10.89
N PHE A 162 -7.50 -4.60 -10.23
CA PHE A 162 -6.51 -5.55 -9.73
C PHE A 162 -6.73 -6.94 -10.33
N PRO A 163 -5.65 -7.63 -10.72
CA PRO A 163 -5.75 -9.04 -11.07
C PRO A 163 -6.12 -9.85 -9.82
N VAL A 164 -7.05 -10.76 -9.96
CA VAL A 164 -7.55 -11.62 -8.89
C VAL A 164 -7.41 -13.07 -9.32
N ALA A 165 -7.02 -13.93 -8.38
CA ALA A 165 -6.90 -15.37 -8.56
C ALA A 165 -7.63 -16.11 -7.42
N PRO A 166 -7.99 -17.40 -7.62
CA PRO A 166 -8.51 -18.23 -6.54
C PRO A 166 -7.59 -18.23 -5.31
N GLY A 167 -8.18 -18.09 -4.12
CA GLY A 167 -7.46 -17.97 -2.86
C GLY A 167 -7.03 -16.54 -2.49
N ASP A 168 -7.22 -15.54 -3.36
CA ASP A 168 -7.03 -14.14 -3.00
C ASP A 168 -8.13 -13.67 -2.05
N LEU A 169 -7.73 -12.95 -0.99
CA LEU A 169 -8.62 -12.18 -0.13
C LEU A 169 -8.23 -10.69 -0.23
N LEU A 170 -9.00 -9.93 -1.01
CA LEU A 170 -8.76 -8.50 -1.20
C LEU A 170 -9.41 -7.70 -0.07
N ILE A 171 -8.64 -6.82 0.55
CA ILE A 171 -9.14 -5.92 1.59
C ILE A 171 -9.06 -4.50 1.09
N GLY A 172 -10.21 -3.82 1.04
CA GLY A 172 -10.34 -2.44 0.55
C GLY A 172 -11.04 -1.51 1.52
N ASP A 173 -10.80 -0.22 1.33
CA ASP A 173 -11.51 0.82 2.05
C ASP A 173 -12.92 1.09 1.45
N ARG A 174 -13.56 2.19 1.84
CA ARG A 174 -14.92 2.55 1.40
C ARG A 174 -15.05 2.84 -0.10
N ALA A 175 -13.97 3.23 -0.75
CA ALA A 175 -13.99 3.54 -2.18
C ALA A 175 -14.16 2.26 -3.02
N TYR A 176 -13.64 1.14 -2.49
CA TYR A 176 -13.73 -0.17 -3.14
C TYR A 176 -15.08 -0.87 -2.99
N GLY A 177 -15.99 -0.34 -2.16
CA GLY A 177 -17.33 -0.91 -1.93
C GLY A 177 -18.31 -0.63 -3.08
N THR A 178 -18.00 -1.10 -4.28
CA THR A 178 -18.82 -0.98 -5.50
C THR A 178 -19.19 -2.38 -6.01
N LEU A 179 -20.42 -2.57 -6.49
CA LEU A 179 -20.90 -3.89 -6.97
C LEU A 179 -20.00 -4.44 -8.08
N ASN A 180 -19.65 -3.63 -9.06
CA ASN A 180 -18.76 -4.04 -10.14
C ASN A 180 -17.39 -4.58 -9.61
N GLY A 181 -16.81 -3.89 -8.63
CA GLY A 181 -15.56 -4.35 -8.01
C GLY A 181 -15.72 -5.67 -7.25
N LEU A 182 -16.83 -5.85 -6.53
CA LEU A 182 -17.12 -7.08 -5.79
C LEU A 182 -17.40 -8.26 -6.72
N GLU A 183 -18.16 -8.05 -7.79
CA GLU A 183 -18.43 -9.05 -8.85
C GLU A 183 -17.14 -9.48 -9.55
N HIS A 184 -16.24 -8.53 -9.84
CA HIS A 184 -14.94 -8.84 -10.43
C HIS A 184 -14.15 -9.81 -9.54
N VAL A 185 -14.09 -9.56 -8.24
CA VAL A 185 -13.38 -10.44 -7.30
C VAL A 185 -14.00 -11.83 -7.27
N LYS A 186 -15.32 -11.92 -7.10
CA LYS A 186 -16.02 -13.22 -7.02
C LYS A 186 -15.97 -13.97 -8.35
N GLY A 187 -16.13 -13.28 -9.47
CA GLY A 187 -16.06 -13.85 -10.81
C GLY A 187 -14.71 -14.49 -11.15
N ASN A 188 -13.63 -14.02 -10.51
CA ASN A 188 -12.27 -14.58 -10.64
C ASN A 188 -11.88 -15.54 -9.51
N GLY A 189 -12.85 -16.02 -8.72
CA GLY A 189 -12.62 -17.02 -7.66
C GLY A 189 -11.96 -16.48 -6.39
N GLY A 190 -11.82 -15.17 -6.26
CA GLY A 190 -11.32 -14.51 -5.05
C GLY A 190 -12.42 -14.22 -4.04
N ASP A 191 -11.99 -13.73 -2.89
CA ASP A 191 -12.82 -13.24 -1.81
C ASP A 191 -12.44 -11.80 -1.44
N PHE A 192 -13.29 -11.10 -0.70
CA PHE A 192 -13.04 -9.73 -0.29
C PHE A 192 -13.53 -9.43 1.13
N ILE A 193 -12.91 -8.43 1.75
CA ILE A 193 -13.42 -7.71 2.91
C ILE A 193 -13.36 -6.23 2.56
N VAL A 194 -14.51 -5.57 2.49
CA VAL A 194 -14.58 -4.16 2.12
C VAL A 194 -15.38 -3.37 3.14
N ARG A 195 -14.91 -2.17 3.45
CA ARG A 195 -15.67 -1.25 4.27
C ARG A 195 -16.78 -0.59 3.45
N LEU A 196 -17.98 -0.57 3.99
CA LEU A 196 -19.10 0.09 3.33
C LEU A 196 -19.25 1.56 3.78
N ARG A 197 -19.64 2.41 2.83
CA ARG A 197 -20.22 3.73 3.10
C ARG A 197 -21.73 3.60 3.28
N ASN A 198 -22.34 4.60 3.90
CA ASN A 198 -23.80 4.68 3.94
C ASN A 198 -24.36 4.74 2.51
N GLY A 199 -25.30 3.86 2.18
CA GLY A 199 -25.92 3.83 0.86
C GLY A 199 -24.99 3.38 -0.27
N ALA A 200 -23.98 2.53 -0.01
CA ALA A 200 -23.09 2.01 -1.04
C ALA A 200 -23.83 1.33 -2.18
N PHE A 201 -24.74 0.45 -1.83
CA PHE A 201 -25.66 -0.23 -2.73
C PHE A 201 -26.89 -0.77 -1.94
N PRO A 202 -28.01 -1.08 -2.60
CA PRO A 202 -29.17 -1.66 -1.94
C PRO A 202 -28.88 -3.04 -1.36
N LEU A 203 -29.34 -3.28 -0.13
CA LEU A 203 -29.23 -4.56 0.56
C LEU A 203 -30.63 -5.11 0.81
N TYR A 204 -30.82 -6.39 0.55
CA TYR A 204 -32.07 -7.13 0.72
C TYR A 204 -31.88 -8.33 1.64
N VAL A 205 -32.95 -8.80 2.24
CA VAL A 205 -32.98 -10.09 2.92
C VAL A 205 -32.81 -11.18 1.84
N PRO A 206 -31.87 -12.12 2.00
CA PRO A 206 -31.62 -13.15 1.01
C PRO A 206 -32.89 -13.86 0.56
N GLY A 207 -33.04 -14.01 -0.75
CA GLY A 207 -34.21 -14.64 -1.35
C GLY A 207 -35.54 -13.87 -1.20
N SER A 208 -35.50 -12.56 -0.87
CA SER A 208 -36.67 -11.74 -0.63
C SER A 208 -36.47 -10.33 -1.21
N ASP A 209 -37.57 -9.68 -1.62
CA ASP A 209 -37.55 -8.28 -2.06
C ASP A 209 -37.58 -7.27 -0.88
N ARG A 210 -37.56 -7.77 0.35
CA ARG A 210 -37.50 -6.93 1.54
C ARG A 210 -36.17 -6.26 1.71
N ARG A 211 -36.13 -4.94 1.56
CA ARG A 211 -34.94 -4.13 1.76
C ARG A 211 -34.50 -4.09 3.23
N ILE A 212 -33.20 -4.17 3.46
CA ILE A 212 -32.61 -4.06 4.79
C ILE A 212 -32.34 -2.58 5.10
N ASP A 213 -32.97 -2.04 6.16
CA ASP A 213 -32.52 -0.82 6.80
C ASP A 213 -31.37 -1.15 7.76
N LEU A 214 -30.17 -1.07 7.24
CA LEU A 214 -28.97 -1.41 8.02
C LEU A 214 -28.72 -0.42 9.16
N LEU A 215 -29.05 0.86 8.98
CA LEU A 215 -28.83 1.88 10.02
C LEU A 215 -29.68 1.61 11.26
N THR A 216 -30.93 1.21 11.08
CA THR A 216 -31.81 0.79 12.20
C THR A 216 -31.26 -0.43 12.92
N ARG A 217 -30.66 -1.40 12.22
CA ARG A 217 -30.01 -2.54 12.86
C ARG A 217 -28.75 -2.13 13.63
N LEU A 218 -27.93 -1.24 13.09
CA LEU A 218 -26.69 -0.74 13.69
C LEU A 218 -26.93 0.02 14.98
N ARG A 219 -28.03 0.80 15.09
CA ARG A 219 -28.38 1.56 16.31
C ARG A 219 -28.57 0.67 17.54
N ARG A 220 -28.93 -0.59 17.36
CA ARG A 220 -29.14 -1.57 18.44
C ARG A 220 -27.84 -2.14 19.01
N LEU A 221 -26.68 -1.89 18.38
CA LEU A 221 -25.37 -2.38 18.83
C LEU A 221 -24.91 -1.62 20.07
N ARG A 222 -24.33 -2.35 21.03
CA ARG A 222 -23.58 -1.81 22.14
C ARG A 222 -22.15 -1.45 21.70
N ILE A 223 -21.48 -0.58 22.43
CA ILE A 223 -20.08 -0.23 22.16
C ILE A 223 -19.21 -1.49 22.21
N GLY A 224 -18.40 -1.69 21.18
CA GLY A 224 -17.53 -2.87 21.03
C GLY A 224 -18.24 -4.13 20.55
N GLU A 225 -19.56 -4.17 20.53
CA GLU A 225 -20.33 -5.33 20.07
C GLU A 225 -20.14 -5.53 18.58
N ILE A 226 -19.85 -6.78 18.19
CA ILE A 226 -19.76 -7.21 16.81
C ILE A 226 -21.04 -7.99 16.50
N ARG A 227 -21.67 -7.69 15.39
CA ARG A 227 -22.79 -8.46 14.81
C ARG A 227 -22.64 -8.65 13.33
N GLU A 228 -23.23 -9.72 12.85
CA GLU A 228 -23.35 -9.98 11.41
C GLU A 228 -24.78 -10.23 10.98
N TRP A 229 -25.02 -10.00 9.70
CA TRP A 229 -26.28 -10.26 9.03
C TRP A 229 -26.01 -10.78 7.63
N ALA A 230 -26.75 -11.81 7.23
CA ALA A 230 -26.83 -12.18 5.84
C ALA A 230 -27.60 -11.10 5.06
N ALA A 231 -27.09 -10.76 3.89
CA ALA A 231 -27.70 -9.79 3.00
C ALA A 231 -27.49 -10.20 1.55
N GLU A 232 -28.36 -9.73 0.68
CA GLU A 232 -28.21 -9.84 -0.76
C GLU A 232 -28.04 -8.44 -1.35
N ALA A 233 -26.91 -8.20 -1.99
CA ALA A 233 -26.66 -6.95 -2.70
C ALA A 233 -27.27 -7.05 -4.11
N ARG A 234 -27.96 -5.99 -4.53
CA ARG A 234 -28.58 -5.91 -5.87
C ARG A 234 -28.29 -4.55 -6.50
N GLY A 235 -28.13 -4.54 -7.81
CA GLY A 235 -27.98 -3.34 -8.63
C GLY A 235 -28.59 -3.53 -10.00
N PRO A 236 -28.91 -2.46 -10.76
CA PRO A 236 -29.66 -2.54 -12.01
C PRO A 236 -29.02 -3.46 -13.06
N GLU A 237 -27.70 -3.48 -13.15
CA GLU A 237 -26.94 -4.24 -14.14
C GLU A 237 -26.09 -5.34 -13.49
N HIS A 238 -26.39 -5.71 -12.24
CA HIS A 238 -25.60 -6.63 -11.44
C HIS A 238 -26.40 -7.85 -11.03
N LYS A 239 -25.74 -9.01 -11.04
CA LYS A 239 -26.33 -10.23 -10.51
C LYS A 239 -26.50 -10.11 -8.99
N PRO A 240 -27.60 -10.63 -8.41
CA PRO A 240 -27.72 -10.68 -6.96
C PRO A 240 -26.53 -11.38 -6.32
N MET A 241 -25.93 -10.76 -5.30
CA MET A 241 -24.74 -11.29 -4.62
C MET A 241 -25.03 -11.47 -3.13
N LEU A 242 -24.90 -12.71 -2.67
CA LEU A 242 -24.98 -13.01 -1.23
C LEU A 242 -23.75 -12.46 -0.50
N LEU A 243 -23.99 -11.74 0.57
CA LEU A 243 -22.99 -11.08 1.40
C LEU A 243 -23.24 -11.35 2.88
N ARG A 244 -22.19 -11.29 3.65
CA ARG A 244 -22.23 -11.11 5.10
C ARG A 244 -21.86 -9.67 5.41
N ILE A 245 -22.69 -9.02 6.21
CA ILE A 245 -22.43 -7.65 6.69
C ILE A 245 -22.00 -7.77 8.15
N CYS A 246 -20.71 -7.58 8.41
CA CYS A 246 -20.13 -7.59 9.75
C CYS A 246 -20.00 -6.15 10.23
N ALA A 247 -20.48 -5.84 11.42
CA ALA A 247 -20.40 -4.48 11.95
C ALA A 247 -19.99 -4.44 13.42
N VAL A 248 -19.24 -3.39 13.77
CA VAL A 248 -18.86 -3.10 15.16
C VAL A 248 -19.12 -1.64 15.49
N LYS A 249 -19.68 -1.38 16.67
CA LYS A 249 -19.85 -0.02 17.19
C LYS A 249 -18.57 0.45 17.87
N LYS A 250 -18.10 1.63 17.47
CA LYS A 250 -16.89 2.25 18.02
C LYS A 250 -17.07 2.75 19.44
N SER A 251 -15.97 3.00 20.15
CA SER A 251 -16.00 3.81 21.38
C SER A 251 -16.53 5.21 21.12
N ARG A 252 -16.93 5.92 22.17
CA ARG A 252 -17.44 7.29 22.05
C ARG A 252 -16.41 8.21 21.44
N GLU A 253 -15.17 8.16 21.90
CA GLU A 253 -14.05 8.99 21.44
C GLU A 253 -13.74 8.73 19.97
N ALA A 254 -13.67 7.47 19.57
CA ALA A 254 -13.42 7.09 18.17
C ALA A 254 -14.58 7.49 17.24
N ALA A 255 -15.82 7.45 17.74
CA ALA A 255 -17.00 7.88 17.02
C ALA A 255 -17.02 9.41 16.82
N GLU A 256 -16.77 10.17 17.89
CA GLU A 256 -16.73 11.64 17.85
C GLU A 256 -15.60 12.14 16.92
N ALA A 257 -14.40 11.54 17.03
CA ALA A 257 -13.30 11.85 16.14
C ALA A 257 -13.64 11.55 14.66
N ALA A 258 -14.39 10.47 14.39
CA ALA A 258 -14.82 10.14 13.03
C ALA A 258 -15.90 11.09 12.51
N ILE A 259 -16.83 11.52 13.36
CA ILE A 259 -17.87 12.50 13.03
C ILE A 259 -17.23 13.87 12.74
N LYS A 260 -16.29 14.33 13.60
CA LYS A 260 -15.55 15.58 13.40
C LYS A 260 -14.84 15.58 12.04
N ARG A 261 -14.12 14.50 11.72
CA ARG A 261 -13.45 14.36 10.41
C ARG A 261 -14.44 14.35 9.23
N ALA A 262 -15.61 13.73 9.39
CA ALA A 262 -16.62 13.72 8.33
C ALA A 262 -17.21 15.11 8.09
N ARG A 263 -17.46 15.88 9.14
CA ARG A 263 -17.92 17.29 9.04
C ARG A 263 -16.85 18.18 8.38
N GLN A 264 -15.60 18.05 8.81
CA GLN A 264 -14.49 18.81 8.22
C GLN A 264 -14.37 18.52 6.72
N LYS A 265 -14.34 17.26 6.33
CA LYS A 265 -14.27 16.85 4.91
C LYS A 265 -15.45 17.36 4.07
N ALA A 266 -16.64 17.44 4.66
CA ALA A 266 -17.81 17.99 4.00
C ALA A 266 -17.69 19.51 3.82
N SER A 267 -17.22 20.22 4.85
CA SER A 267 -16.91 21.66 4.81
C SER A 267 -15.85 21.96 3.75
N ASP A 268 -14.73 21.25 3.74
CA ASP A 268 -13.65 21.45 2.75
C ASP A 268 -14.13 21.25 1.30
N LYS A 269 -15.15 20.39 1.10
CA LYS A 269 -15.77 20.15 -0.21
C LYS A 269 -17.01 20.99 -0.47
N GLN A 270 -17.39 21.85 0.44
CA GLN A 270 -18.63 22.64 0.40
C GLN A 270 -19.89 21.78 0.12
N GLN A 271 -19.95 20.58 0.71
CA GLN A 271 -21.03 19.63 0.54
C GLN A 271 -21.78 19.39 1.85
N PRO A 272 -23.12 19.34 1.85
CA PRO A 272 -23.88 19.01 3.04
C PRO A 272 -23.63 17.55 3.45
N VAL A 273 -23.60 17.30 4.76
CA VAL A 273 -23.52 15.95 5.32
C VAL A 273 -24.84 15.61 6.02
N THR A 274 -25.44 14.46 5.63
CA THR A 274 -26.74 14.05 6.19
C THR A 274 -26.57 13.50 7.63
N PRO A 275 -27.62 13.61 8.48
CA PRO A 275 -27.61 13.00 9.81
C PRO A 275 -27.34 11.49 9.77
N ALA A 276 -27.88 10.78 8.77
CA ALA A 276 -27.62 9.36 8.55
C ALA A 276 -26.14 9.07 8.29
N THR A 277 -25.47 9.89 7.49
CA THR A 277 -24.02 9.77 7.24
C THR A 277 -23.20 10.04 8.49
N LEU A 278 -23.59 10.98 9.35
CA LEU A 278 -22.92 11.22 10.63
C LEU A 278 -23.14 10.05 11.61
N GLU A 279 -24.35 9.55 11.70
CA GLU A 279 -24.66 8.37 12.52
C GLU A 279 -23.84 7.15 12.08
N TRP A 280 -23.72 6.93 10.76
CA TRP A 280 -22.91 5.85 10.21
C TRP A 280 -21.44 5.89 10.66
N GLN A 281 -20.88 7.09 10.96
CA GLN A 281 -19.49 7.22 11.42
C GLN A 281 -19.25 6.53 12.78
N ARG A 282 -20.30 6.24 13.54
CA ARG A 282 -20.21 5.54 14.83
C ARG A 282 -19.85 4.07 14.69
N TYR A 283 -19.91 3.53 13.47
CA TYR A 283 -19.74 2.10 13.18
C TYR A 283 -18.59 1.87 12.22
N VAL A 284 -18.01 0.66 12.29
CA VAL A 284 -17.27 0.06 11.18
C VAL A 284 -18.20 -0.98 10.59
N VAL A 285 -18.52 -0.86 9.32
CA VAL A 285 -19.41 -1.77 8.60
C VAL A 285 -18.62 -2.37 7.45
N LEU A 286 -18.51 -3.68 7.45
CA LEU A 286 -17.76 -4.47 6.48
C LEU A 286 -18.71 -5.37 5.72
N ALA A 287 -18.47 -5.53 4.43
CA ALA A 287 -19.07 -6.56 3.62
C ALA A 287 -18.03 -7.60 3.20
N THR A 288 -18.43 -8.86 3.20
CA THR A 288 -17.60 -9.97 2.72
C THR A 288 -18.48 -11.03 2.07
N ALA A 289 -17.90 -11.79 1.15
CA ALA A 289 -18.52 -13.01 0.61
C ALA A 289 -17.84 -14.29 1.16
N VAL A 290 -16.90 -14.17 2.08
CA VAL A 290 -16.28 -15.32 2.76
C VAL A 290 -17.30 -15.99 3.67
N ASP A 291 -17.43 -17.31 3.58
CA ASP A 291 -18.34 -18.07 4.43
C ASP A 291 -17.96 -17.96 5.91
N TYR A 292 -18.98 -18.05 6.79
CA TYR A 292 -18.76 -17.92 8.25
C TYR A 292 -17.91 -19.07 8.83
N GLU A 293 -17.93 -20.24 8.19
CA GLU A 293 -17.12 -21.39 8.55
C GLU A 293 -15.63 -21.15 8.32
N ARG A 294 -15.29 -20.30 7.36
CA ARG A 294 -13.91 -19.93 7.05
C ARG A 294 -13.42 -18.74 7.87
N LEU A 295 -14.26 -17.74 8.09
CA LEU A 295 -13.93 -16.56 8.91
C LEU A 295 -15.15 -16.14 9.75
N SER A 296 -15.01 -16.10 11.07
CA SER A 296 -16.02 -15.52 11.95
C SER A 296 -16.15 -14.00 11.75
N ALA A 297 -17.21 -13.40 12.27
CA ALA A 297 -17.40 -11.94 12.21
C ALA A 297 -16.27 -11.18 12.91
N GLU A 298 -15.75 -11.71 14.02
CA GLU A 298 -14.61 -11.18 14.77
C GLU A 298 -13.34 -11.23 13.92
N GLN A 299 -13.10 -12.35 13.25
CA GLN A 299 -11.95 -12.54 12.35
C GLN A 299 -12.01 -11.60 11.15
N VAL A 300 -13.20 -11.37 10.57
CA VAL A 300 -13.40 -10.36 9.50
C VAL A 300 -13.03 -8.96 10.00
N VAL A 301 -13.49 -8.58 11.19
CA VAL A 301 -13.15 -7.27 11.80
C VAL A 301 -11.66 -7.18 12.11
N GLN A 302 -11.06 -8.26 12.63
CA GLN A 302 -9.63 -8.32 12.93
C GLN A 302 -8.78 -8.22 11.64
N CYS A 303 -9.14 -8.94 10.59
CA CYS A 303 -8.49 -8.87 9.30
C CYS A 303 -8.51 -7.44 8.73
N TYR A 304 -9.65 -6.74 8.83
CA TYR A 304 -9.74 -5.35 8.42
C TYR A 304 -8.85 -4.41 9.27
N ARG A 305 -8.64 -4.69 10.55
CA ARG A 305 -7.71 -3.93 11.41
C ARG A 305 -6.25 -4.12 10.99
N ILE A 306 -5.86 -5.33 10.58
CA ILE A 306 -4.51 -5.60 10.06
C ILE A 306 -4.22 -4.73 8.84
N ARG A 307 -5.19 -4.56 7.94
CA ARG A 307 -5.08 -3.62 6.80
C ARG A 307 -4.68 -2.21 7.23
N TRP A 308 -5.28 -1.72 8.31
CA TRP A 308 -5.02 -0.35 8.77
C TRP A 308 -3.59 -0.15 9.30
N GLN A 309 -3.01 -1.17 9.95
CA GLN A 309 -1.61 -1.15 10.38
C GLN A 309 -0.66 -1.05 9.17
N SER A 310 -0.94 -1.78 8.10
CA SER A 310 -0.19 -1.71 6.84
C SER A 310 -0.31 -0.33 6.17
N GLU A 311 -1.50 0.27 6.19
CA GLU A 311 -1.71 1.62 5.66
C GLU A 311 -0.88 2.67 6.40
N ILE A 312 -0.77 2.58 7.74
CA ILE A 312 0.04 3.52 8.52
C ILE A 312 1.50 3.39 8.14
N ALA A 313 2.02 2.17 8.05
CA ALA A 313 3.40 1.93 7.60
C ALA A 313 3.64 2.48 6.19
N PHE A 314 2.69 2.25 5.27
CA PHE A 314 2.78 2.75 3.89
C PHE A 314 2.65 4.27 3.79
N LYS A 315 1.75 4.89 4.55
CA LYS A 315 1.61 6.36 4.61
C LYS A 315 2.86 7.02 5.16
N ARG A 316 3.47 6.42 6.16
CA ARG A 316 4.75 6.88 6.71
C ARG A 316 5.85 6.83 5.67
N LEU A 317 5.96 5.72 4.94
CA LEU A 317 6.88 5.57 3.81
C LEU A 317 6.62 6.61 2.71
N LYS A 318 5.36 6.82 2.31
CA LYS A 318 4.97 7.84 1.31
C LYS A 318 5.40 9.25 1.74
N SER A 319 5.17 9.61 2.99
CA SER A 319 5.51 10.92 3.54
C SER A 319 7.03 11.15 3.57
N ILE A 320 7.79 10.18 4.11
CA ILE A 320 9.26 10.25 4.21
C ILE A 320 9.91 10.32 2.81
N MET A 321 9.31 9.68 1.81
CA MET A 321 9.90 9.54 0.48
C MET A 321 9.41 10.58 -0.54
N GLY A 322 8.51 11.49 -0.15
CA GLY A 322 7.95 12.46 -1.08
C GLY A 322 7.27 11.82 -2.29
N LEU A 323 6.58 10.68 -2.10
CA LEU A 323 5.92 9.93 -3.18
C LEU A 323 4.76 10.70 -3.86
N GLY A 324 4.48 11.94 -3.46
CA GLY A 324 3.46 12.78 -4.09
C GLY A 324 3.77 13.24 -5.51
N HIS A 325 5.04 13.17 -5.92
CA HIS A 325 5.49 13.61 -7.25
C HIS A 325 6.23 12.47 -7.96
N LEU A 326 5.64 11.91 -8.99
CA LEU A 326 6.25 10.87 -9.80
C LEU A 326 6.95 11.51 -11.01
N PRO A 327 8.30 11.49 -11.09
CA PRO A 327 8.99 12.11 -12.21
C PRO A 327 9.00 11.25 -13.48
N LYS A 328 8.12 10.25 -13.58
CA LYS A 328 8.12 9.23 -14.65
C LYS A 328 6.69 8.98 -15.16
N VAL A 329 6.55 9.04 -16.47
CA VAL A 329 5.27 8.82 -17.16
C VAL A 329 5.06 7.35 -17.52
N ASP A 330 6.13 6.57 -17.82
CA ASP A 330 5.97 5.16 -18.19
C ASP A 330 5.92 4.23 -16.97
N VAL A 331 5.10 3.19 -17.04
CA VAL A 331 4.79 2.25 -15.97
C VAL A 331 6.03 1.52 -15.45
N GLU A 332 6.96 1.12 -16.32
CA GLU A 332 8.16 0.37 -15.91
C GLU A 332 9.14 1.24 -15.14
N SER A 333 9.36 2.47 -15.60
CA SER A 333 10.21 3.44 -14.92
C SER A 333 9.58 3.89 -13.60
N ALA A 334 8.24 4.07 -13.57
CA ALA A 334 7.49 4.39 -12.37
C ALA A 334 7.62 3.27 -11.31
N ARG A 335 7.48 2.02 -11.71
CA ARG A 335 7.64 0.84 -10.86
C ARG A 335 9.06 0.76 -10.28
N ALA A 336 10.07 0.90 -11.13
CA ALA A 336 11.46 0.87 -10.70
C ALA A 336 11.79 2.01 -9.73
N TRP A 337 11.28 3.20 -10.00
CA TRP A 337 11.46 4.37 -9.13
C TRP A 337 10.80 4.15 -7.76
N LEU A 338 9.57 3.65 -7.72
CA LEU A 338 8.85 3.34 -6.48
C LEU A 338 9.57 2.27 -5.64
N HIS A 339 10.03 1.18 -6.27
CA HIS A 339 10.80 0.14 -5.59
C HIS A 339 12.10 0.70 -5.01
N GLY A 340 12.76 1.56 -5.77
CA GLY A 340 13.99 2.21 -5.32
C GLY A 340 13.77 3.18 -4.18
N LYS A 341 12.72 3.98 -4.23
CA LYS A 341 12.31 4.85 -3.13
C LYS A 341 11.97 4.05 -1.87
N LEU A 342 11.24 2.95 -2.01
CA LEU A 342 10.95 2.05 -0.89
C LEU A 342 12.23 1.48 -0.27
N LEU A 343 13.15 0.98 -1.10
CA LEU A 343 14.46 0.51 -0.62
C LEU A 343 15.20 1.59 0.15
N ALA A 344 15.28 2.80 -0.41
CA ALA A 344 15.99 3.93 0.23
C ALA A 344 15.36 4.29 1.59
N ALA A 345 14.02 4.33 1.68
CA ALA A 345 13.34 4.58 2.95
C ALA A 345 13.67 3.54 4.01
N LEU A 346 13.67 2.27 3.62
CA LEU A 346 13.97 1.17 4.53
C LEU A 346 15.43 1.19 4.99
N LEU A 347 16.37 1.56 4.12
CA LEU A 347 17.76 1.76 4.49
C LEU A 347 17.92 2.90 5.49
N VAL A 348 17.36 4.08 5.19
CA VAL A 348 17.39 5.23 6.11
C VAL A 348 16.78 4.87 7.45
N GLN A 349 15.63 4.22 7.45
CA GLN A 349 14.99 3.81 8.69
C GLN A 349 15.84 2.77 9.45
N THR A 350 16.52 1.85 8.77
CA THR A 350 17.42 0.87 9.41
C THR A 350 18.60 1.57 10.08
N ILE A 351 19.19 2.54 9.39
CA ILE A 351 20.28 3.37 9.95
C ILE A 351 19.79 4.15 11.17
N VAL A 352 18.61 4.75 11.11
CA VAL A 352 18.03 5.49 12.25
C VAL A 352 17.73 4.57 13.44
N ASP A 353 17.17 3.38 13.20
CA ASP A 353 16.87 2.44 14.26
C ASP A 353 18.14 1.91 14.94
N GLU A 354 19.18 1.61 14.18
CA GLU A 354 20.48 1.25 14.76
C GLU A 354 21.17 2.44 15.43
N GLY A 355 21.08 3.64 14.85
CA GLY A 355 21.60 4.87 15.47
C GLY A 355 20.96 5.17 16.83
N ARG A 356 19.72 4.78 17.04
CA ARG A 356 19.04 4.88 18.35
C ARG A 356 19.60 3.92 19.41
N LEU A 357 20.27 2.84 18.97
CA LEU A 357 20.95 1.92 19.89
C LEU A 357 22.31 2.48 20.33
N PHE A 358 22.86 3.45 19.62
CA PHE A 358 24.12 4.14 19.95
C PHE A 358 23.82 5.50 20.60
N SER A 359 23.36 5.48 21.85
CA SER A 359 23.36 6.71 22.64
C SER A 359 24.81 7.16 22.88
N PRO A 360 25.17 8.44 22.60
CA PRO A 360 26.48 8.98 22.98
C PRO A 360 26.78 8.86 24.48
N TRP A 361 25.75 8.61 25.28
CA TRP A 361 25.80 8.50 26.73
C TRP A 361 25.73 7.05 27.24
N GLY A 362 25.77 6.03 26.33
CA GLY A 362 25.74 4.62 26.70
C GLY A 362 24.42 4.11 27.27
N TYR A 363 23.34 4.88 27.17
CA TYR A 363 22.01 4.45 27.58
C TYR A 363 21.14 4.10 26.37
N PRO A 364 20.34 3.00 26.40
CA PRO A 364 19.37 2.75 25.34
C PRO A 364 18.34 3.90 25.32
N LEU A 365 18.28 4.64 24.22
CA LEU A 365 17.27 5.65 23.98
C LEU A 365 15.97 4.94 23.66
N GLY A 366 15.13 4.73 24.67
CA GLY A 366 13.73 4.45 24.43
C GLY A 366 13.18 3.20 25.05
N ALA A 367 12.61 3.42 26.19
CA ALA A 367 11.31 2.94 26.60
C ALA A 367 10.56 4.17 27.11
N VAL A 368 9.82 4.83 26.25
CA VAL A 368 8.71 5.72 26.63
C VAL A 368 7.51 5.26 25.83
#